data_86b3c8deddb57ed4fe8f1a29220955b4
#
_entry.id   86b3c8deddb57ed4fe8f1a29220955b4
#
_cell.length_a   1.000
_cell.length_b   1.000
_cell.length_c   1.000
_cell.angle_alpha   90.00
_cell.angle_beta   90.00
_cell.angle_gamma   90.00
#
_symmetry.space_group_name_H-M   'P 1'
#
loop_
_entity.id
_entity.type
_entity.pdbx_description
1 polymer ?
#
loop_
_entity_poly.entity_id
_entity_poly.type
_entity_poly.pdbx_seq_one_letter_code
_entity_poly.pdbx_strand_id
1 'polypeptide(L)'
;MKDSSLKKSKFKSDNENYNLKKELLKEKKVDKEFLEKLNFLTLEDLITLKLDSASKSLKGKLFNFPILKYATDICQEAVIKYALSVSNNRREASLILGKTKAELSYYVKKYNILIK
;
A
#
# COMPACT_ATOMS: atom_id res chain seq x y z
N MET A 1 -14.77 -5.58 -10.16
CA MET A 1 -14.68 -4.99 -10.24
C MET A 1 -14.60 -4.76 -10.80
N LYS A 2 -14.87 -4.73 -11.40
CA LYS A 2 -14.87 -4.29 -11.94
C LYS A 2 -14.79 -3.69 -12.37
N ASP A 3 -14.85 -3.30 -12.73
CA ASP A 3 -14.75 -2.46 -13.04
C ASP A 3 -14.70 -1.84 -13.22
N SER A 4 -14.84 -2.23 -13.70
CA SER A 4 -14.81 -1.23 -13.84
C SER A 4 -15.11 -0.35 -13.22
N SER A 5 -15.51 -0.66 -12.58
CA SER A 5 -15.95 0.36 -11.84
C SER A 5 -14.98 1.41 -11.66
N LEU A 6 -13.94 1.06 -11.42
CA LEU A 6 -12.97 2.09 -11.39
C LEU A 6 -12.95 2.71 -12.72
N LYS A 7 -13.31 3.93 -12.79
CA LYS A 7 -13.31 4.62 -14.04
C LYS A 7 -11.89 4.98 -14.36
N LYS A 8 -11.32 4.25 -15.26
CA LYS A 8 -9.96 4.52 -15.62
C LYS A 8 -9.73 5.93 -16.05
N SER A 9 -10.73 6.52 -16.68
CA SER A 9 -10.59 7.90 -17.12
C SER A 9 -10.36 8.86 -15.96
N LYS A 10 -10.76 8.47 -14.74
CA LYS A 10 -10.66 9.34 -13.60
C LYS A 10 -9.37 9.15 -12.83
N PHE A 11 -8.92 7.91 -12.72
CA PHE A 11 -7.73 7.60 -11.93
C PHE A 11 -6.66 6.93 -12.77
N LYS A 12 -6.67 7.20 -14.06
CA LYS A 12 -5.84 6.45 -14.99
C LYS A 12 -4.36 6.73 -14.85
N SER A 13 -4.02 7.92 -14.44
CA SER A 13 -2.62 8.30 -14.42
C SER A 13 -2.05 8.14 -13.03
N ASP A 14 -0.94 7.44 -12.94
CA ASP A 14 -0.20 7.40 -11.71
C ASP A 14 0.31 8.79 -11.38
N ASN A 15 0.49 9.04 -10.11
CA ASN A 15 1.06 10.30 -9.65
C ASN A 15 2.53 10.31 -10.05
N GLU A 16 2.91 11.22 -10.94
CA GLU A 16 4.27 11.28 -11.45
C GLU A 16 5.28 11.61 -10.36
N ASN A 17 4.85 12.35 -9.36
CA ASN A 17 5.74 12.78 -8.29
C ASN A 17 5.79 11.79 -7.14
N TYR A 18 4.89 10.83 -7.11
CA TYR A 18 4.80 9.89 -6.01
C TYR A 18 4.25 8.57 -6.55
N ASN A 19 5.12 7.73 -7.06
CA ASN A 19 4.71 6.46 -7.66
C ASN A 19 5.51 5.33 -7.03
N LEU A 20 4.85 4.62 -6.11
CA LEU A 20 5.51 3.58 -5.33
C LEU A 20 5.97 2.41 -6.18
N LYS A 21 5.17 2.01 -7.18
CA LYS A 21 5.53 0.89 -8.04
C LYS A 21 6.81 1.20 -8.82
N LYS A 22 6.90 2.41 -9.37
CA LYS A 22 8.09 2.80 -10.10
C LYS A 22 9.32 2.81 -9.21
N GLU A 23 9.14 3.27 -7.97
CA GLU A 23 10.26 3.30 -7.05
C GLU A 23 10.76 1.90 -6.70
N LEU A 24 9.83 0.97 -6.51
CA LEU A 24 10.21 -0.40 -6.21
C LEU A 24 10.96 -1.05 -7.37
N LEU A 25 10.52 -0.76 -8.60
CA LEU A 25 11.20 -1.27 -9.78
C LEU A 25 12.59 -0.64 -9.93
N LYS A 26 12.68 0.66 -9.66
CA LYS A 26 13.95 1.37 -9.77
C LYS A 26 14.95 0.86 -8.76
N GLU A 27 14.49 0.56 -7.55
CA GLU A 27 15.34 0.04 -6.49
C GLU A 27 15.62 -1.45 -6.64
N LYS A 28 15.06 -2.07 -7.67
CA LYS A 28 15.23 -3.49 -7.95
C LYS A 28 14.72 -4.39 -6.84
N LYS A 29 13.76 -3.89 -6.06
CA LYS A 29 13.11 -4.72 -5.05
C LYS A 29 12.12 -5.69 -5.67
N VAL A 30 11.60 -5.34 -6.84
CA VAL A 30 10.72 -6.22 -7.60
C VAL A 30 11.14 -6.14 -9.06
N ASP A 31 10.77 -7.15 -9.84
CA ASP A 31 10.98 -7.13 -11.27
C ASP A 31 9.68 -7.52 -11.96
N LYS A 32 9.71 -7.49 -13.28
CA LYS A 32 8.51 -7.75 -14.06
C LYS A 32 7.98 -9.15 -13.84
N GLU A 33 8.86 -10.13 -13.73
CA GLU A 33 8.44 -11.50 -13.51
C GLU A 33 7.74 -11.66 -12.17
N PHE A 34 8.29 -11.05 -11.14
CA PHE A 34 7.67 -11.09 -9.81
C PHE A 34 6.29 -10.46 -9.85
N LEU A 35 6.17 -9.30 -10.54
CA LEU A 35 4.88 -8.62 -10.62
C LEU A 35 3.83 -9.48 -11.31
N GLU A 36 4.24 -10.26 -12.31
CA GLU A 36 3.32 -11.18 -12.99
C GLU A 36 2.84 -12.28 -12.05
N LYS A 37 3.74 -12.78 -11.21
CA LYS A 37 3.40 -13.83 -10.27
C LYS A 37 2.43 -13.34 -9.19
N LEU A 38 2.45 -12.06 -8.90
CA LEU A 38 1.53 -11.51 -7.90
C LEU A 38 0.08 -11.75 -8.26
N ASN A 39 -0.22 -11.87 -9.56
CA ASN A 39 -1.60 -12.09 -9.99
C ASN A 39 -2.19 -13.40 -9.48
N PHE A 40 -1.35 -14.32 -9.04
CA PHE A 40 -1.79 -15.61 -8.52
C PHE A 40 -1.91 -15.62 -7.00
N LEU A 41 -1.62 -14.50 -6.36
CA LEU A 41 -1.66 -14.41 -4.90
C LEU A 41 -2.70 -13.38 -4.48
N THR A 42 -3.42 -13.69 -3.40
CA THR A 42 -4.34 -12.72 -2.81
C THR A 42 -3.55 -11.82 -1.88
N LEU A 43 -4.18 -10.72 -1.46
CA LEU A 43 -3.56 -9.87 -0.46
C LEU A 43 -3.32 -10.65 0.83
N GLU A 44 -4.27 -11.50 1.20
CA GLU A 44 -4.12 -12.33 2.39
C GLU A 44 -2.91 -13.25 2.28
N ASP A 45 -2.72 -13.85 1.09
CA ASP A 45 -1.55 -14.70 0.86
C ASP A 45 -0.26 -13.93 1.09
N LEU A 46 -0.20 -12.70 0.56
CA LEU A 46 1.00 -11.89 0.70
C LEU A 46 1.29 -11.53 2.15
N ILE A 47 0.25 -11.17 2.87
CA ILE A 47 0.41 -10.84 4.29
C ILE A 47 0.90 -12.05 5.05
N THR A 48 0.31 -13.22 4.78
CA THR A 48 0.71 -14.45 5.46
C THR A 48 2.18 -14.77 5.20
N LEU A 49 2.60 -14.67 3.96
CA LEU A 49 4.00 -14.96 3.62
C LEU A 49 4.95 -13.97 4.28
N LYS A 50 4.55 -12.70 4.34
CA LYS A 50 5.38 -11.68 4.95
C LYS A 50 5.51 -11.90 6.45
N LEU A 51 4.41 -12.27 7.10
CA LEU A 51 4.44 -12.55 8.54
C LEU A 51 5.28 -13.79 8.85
N ASP A 52 5.16 -14.80 8.01
CA ASP A 52 5.96 -16.01 8.20
C ASP A 52 7.45 -15.70 8.11
N SER A 53 7.81 -14.90 7.12
CA SER A 53 9.20 -14.50 6.94
C SER A 53 9.71 -13.69 8.14
N ALA A 54 8.87 -12.78 8.64
CA ALA A 54 9.25 -11.98 9.80
C ALA A 54 9.40 -12.85 11.05
N SER A 55 8.54 -13.84 11.19
CA SER A 55 8.61 -14.77 12.32
C SER A 55 9.94 -15.51 12.32
N LYS A 56 10.38 -15.94 11.15
CA LYS A 56 11.65 -16.65 11.05
C LYS A 56 12.82 -15.74 11.41
N SER A 57 12.75 -14.49 10.99
CA SER A 57 13.78 -13.53 11.33
C SER A 57 13.88 -13.29 12.82
N LEU A 58 12.75 -13.36 13.51
CA LEU A 58 12.70 -13.18 14.96
C LEU A 58 12.92 -14.49 15.71
N LYS A 59 13.16 -15.57 15.00
CA LYS A 59 13.44 -16.89 15.58
C LYS A 59 12.31 -17.34 16.51
N GLY A 60 11.08 -17.10 16.08
CA GLY A 60 9.91 -17.54 16.85
C GLY A 60 9.55 -16.64 18.02
N LYS A 61 10.16 -15.49 18.14
CA LYS A 61 9.90 -14.60 19.28
C LYS A 61 8.74 -13.65 19.01
N LEU A 62 7.58 -14.20 18.65
CA LEU A 62 6.40 -13.38 18.41
C LEU A 62 5.49 -13.25 19.62
N PHE A 63 5.71 -14.06 20.66
CA PHE A 63 4.74 -14.13 21.74
C PHE A 63 4.45 -12.81 22.45
N ASN A 64 5.46 -11.98 22.62
CA ASN A 64 5.27 -10.70 23.31
C ASN A 64 5.27 -9.53 22.35
N PHE A 65 5.12 -9.81 21.07
CA PHE A 65 5.11 -8.79 20.05
C PHE A 65 3.66 -8.47 19.67
N PRO A 66 3.21 -7.20 19.76
CA PRO A 66 1.82 -6.86 19.45
C PRO A 66 1.59 -6.87 17.94
N ILE A 67 1.60 -8.07 17.37
CA ILE A 67 1.62 -8.23 15.92
C ILE A 67 0.35 -7.73 15.24
N LEU A 68 -0.81 -7.89 15.90
CA LEU A 68 -2.05 -7.45 15.29
C LEU A 68 -2.07 -5.94 15.13
N LYS A 69 -1.69 -5.22 16.17
CA LYS A 69 -1.64 -3.77 16.08
C LYS A 69 -0.59 -3.31 15.09
N TYR A 70 0.58 -3.92 15.12
CA TYR A 70 1.68 -3.56 14.25
C TYR A 70 1.31 -3.78 12.78
N ALA A 71 0.77 -4.96 12.47
CA ALA A 71 0.39 -5.28 11.10
C ALA A 71 -0.76 -4.39 10.61
N THR A 72 -1.71 -4.10 11.51
CA THR A 72 -2.83 -3.23 11.15
C THR A 72 -2.34 -1.82 10.80
N ASP A 73 -1.42 -1.29 11.61
CA ASP A 73 -0.88 0.04 11.35
C ASP A 73 -0.09 0.07 10.03
N ILE A 74 0.71 -0.94 9.78
CA ILE A 74 1.48 -0.99 8.55
C ILE A 74 0.58 -1.13 7.34
N CYS A 75 -0.45 -1.97 7.42
CA CYS A 75 -1.39 -2.13 6.32
C CYS A 75 -2.13 -0.84 6.06
N GLN A 76 -2.55 -0.14 7.11
CA GLN A 76 -3.25 1.13 6.95
C GLN A 76 -2.34 2.16 6.27
N GLU A 77 -1.11 2.26 6.74
CA GLU A 77 -0.17 3.18 6.13
C GLU A 77 0.07 2.85 4.66
N ALA A 78 0.23 1.56 4.35
CA ALA A 78 0.48 1.13 2.98
C ALA A 78 -0.69 1.45 2.06
N VAL A 79 -1.92 1.24 2.54
CA VAL A 79 -3.11 1.52 1.74
C VAL A 79 -3.21 3.02 1.45
N ILE A 80 -2.91 3.84 2.45
CA ILE A 80 -2.97 5.29 2.26
C ILE A 80 -1.89 5.75 1.28
N LYS A 81 -0.68 5.22 1.42
CA LYS A 81 0.39 5.54 0.48
C LYS A 81 0.03 5.11 -0.94
N TYR A 82 -0.60 3.93 -1.06
CA TYR A 82 -1.02 3.46 -2.37
C TYR A 82 -2.02 4.42 -3.01
N ALA A 83 -3.04 4.82 -2.24
CA ALA A 83 -4.05 5.74 -2.77
C ALA A 83 -3.43 7.05 -3.24
N LEU A 84 -2.46 7.57 -2.48
CA LEU A 84 -1.75 8.78 -2.87
C LEU A 84 -0.91 8.55 -4.11
N SER A 85 -0.35 7.35 -4.25
CA SER A 85 0.51 7.02 -5.38
C SER A 85 -0.24 6.94 -6.70
N VAL A 86 -1.48 6.47 -6.69
CA VAL A 86 -2.25 6.27 -7.92
C VAL A 86 -3.19 7.42 -8.23
N SER A 87 -3.22 8.45 -7.39
CA SER A 87 -4.12 9.59 -7.62
C SER A 87 -3.31 10.83 -7.95
N ASN A 88 -3.98 11.80 -8.59
CA ASN A 88 -3.33 13.03 -9.00
C ASN A 88 -3.33 14.07 -7.89
N ASN A 89 -4.22 13.95 -6.93
CA ASN A 89 -4.31 14.91 -5.84
C ASN A 89 -4.98 14.26 -4.64
N ARG A 90 -5.00 15.00 -3.54
CA ARG A 90 -5.56 14.45 -2.30
C ARG A 90 -7.05 14.21 -2.36
N ARG A 91 -7.76 15.00 -3.15
CA ARG A 91 -9.19 14.78 -3.29
C ARG A 91 -9.46 13.40 -3.88
N GLU A 92 -8.74 13.05 -4.96
CA GLU A 92 -8.90 11.74 -5.57
C GLU A 92 -8.48 10.63 -4.62
N ALA A 93 -7.39 10.83 -3.90
CA ALA A 93 -6.94 9.84 -2.94
C ALA A 93 -8.00 9.60 -1.87
N SER A 94 -8.63 10.66 -1.37
CA SER A 94 -9.67 10.50 -0.37
C SER A 94 -10.86 9.73 -0.90
N LEU A 95 -11.19 9.94 -2.18
CA LEU A 95 -12.28 9.20 -2.80
C LEU A 95 -11.96 7.71 -2.91
N ILE A 96 -10.72 7.39 -3.28
CA ILE A 96 -10.29 6.00 -3.36
C ILE A 96 -10.39 5.32 -2.00
N LEU A 97 -10.03 6.06 -0.96
CA LEU A 97 -10.03 5.51 0.40
C LEU A 97 -11.40 5.50 1.05
N GLY A 98 -12.38 6.21 0.47
CA GLY A 98 -13.68 6.35 1.11
C GLY A 98 -13.61 7.19 2.36
N LYS A 99 -12.71 8.18 2.37
CA LYS A 99 -12.51 9.07 3.51
C LYS A 99 -12.63 10.52 3.07
N THR A 100 -12.78 11.42 4.04
CA THR A 100 -12.79 12.84 3.72
C THR A 100 -11.36 13.34 3.57
N LYS A 101 -11.22 14.53 2.99
CA LYS A 101 -9.90 15.13 2.86
C LYS A 101 -9.28 15.41 4.23
N ALA A 102 -10.10 15.77 5.19
CA ALA A 102 -9.61 16.04 6.55
C ALA A 102 -9.08 14.75 7.17
N GLU A 103 -9.81 13.65 6.99
CA GLU A 103 -9.34 12.37 7.51
C GLU A 103 -8.04 11.94 6.84
N LEU A 104 -7.94 12.15 5.53
CA LEU A 104 -6.71 11.83 4.82
C LEU A 104 -5.55 12.65 5.36
N SER A 105 -5.77 13.93 5.59
CA SER A 105 -4.72 14.78 6.14
C SER A 105 -4.27 14.30 7.52
N TYR A 106 -5.22 13.83 8.32
CA TYR A 106 -4.90 13.26 9.62
C TYR A 106 -3.93 12.07 9.47
N TYR A 107 -4.25 11.16 8.54
CA TYR A 107 -3.41 9.98 8.35
C TYR A 107 -2.04 10.34 7.77
N VAL A 108 -2.00 11.32 6.87
CA VAL A 108 -0.73 11.76 6.31
C VAL A 108 0.20 12.27 7.42
N LYS A 109 -0.37 12.99 8.38
CA LYS A 109 0.42 13.46 9.52
C LYS A 109 0.78 12.32 10.46
N LYS A 110 -0.20 11.45 10.74
CA LYS A 110 0.01 10.36 11.68
C LYS A 110 1.16 9.46 11.26
N TYR A 111 1.24 9.16 9.96
CA TYR A 111 2.27 8.27 9.45
C TYR A 111 3.46 9.01 8.86
N ASN A 112 3.45 10.33 8.96
CA ASN A 112 4.56 11.15 8.47
C ASN A 112 4.87 10.83 7.01
N ILE A 113 3.83 10.78 6.19
CA ILE A 113 3.98 10.44 4.78
C ILE A 113 4.50 11.65 4.01
N LEU A 114 5.61 11.46 3.33
CA LEU A 114 6.21 12.52 2.53
C LEU A 114 5.78 12.35 1.08
N ILE A 115 5.17 13.38 0.54
CA ILE A 115 4.71 13.39 -0.85
C ILE A 115 5.48 14.45 -1.59
N LYS A 116 6.12 14.05 -2.66
CA LYS A 116 6.91 15.00 -3.45
C LYS A 116 6.05 15.79 -4.40
#